data_d08ff324dbf0d4d370dffad827f0052c
#
_entry.id   d08ff324dbf0d4d370dffad827f0052c
#
_cell.length_a   1.000
_cell.length_b   1.000
_cell.length_c   1.000
_cell.angle_alpha   90.00
_cell.angle_beta   90.00
_cell.angle_gamma   90.00
#
_symmetry.space_group_name_H-M   'P 1'
#
loop_
_entity.id
_entity.type
_entity.pdbx_description
1 polymer ?
#
loop_
_entity_poly.entity_id
_entity_poly.type
_entity_poly.pdbx_seq_one_letter_code
_entity_poly.pdbx_strand_id
1 'polypeptide(L)'
;MTWFKQLTTLLCALLVSASMFAQNSAKKPRLVVIPSDNLMLKLGCLQQTDDMGASARIPDYSKALLNDDLRAAISKIGEIFQTTYNFPLTDLNQQLNKIKGKGAGVIPVDVRLELNYKITSSGPRKILYFELMGFDQYSSKQIAAASGESAPAIGGTVTNLLQEAVLAKADKFVADIQTFFDNVSMNGRESVLTIKSECGADLSKGILKWTEEWLAQNCVKGSFSTDNVETDNIEISQSMMPLIDAKGNAIDAAKFYTPLQKFLDSKVATKNYQAVLDRSASANGGGILGSAIIVI
;
A
#
# COMPACT_ATOMS: atom_id res chain seq x y z
N MET A 1 51.85 -24.85 5.26
CA MET A 1 50.57 -25.36 5.80
C MET A 1 49.64 -24.28 6.33
N THR A 2 50.11 -23.10 6.68
CA THR A 2 49.34 -21.94 7.18
C THR A 2 48.58 -21.15 6.07
N TRP A 3 49.13 -21.09 4.88
CA TRP A 3 48.54 -20.30 3.77
C TRP A 3 47.25 -20.95 3.22
N PHE A 4 47.19 -22.27 3.21
CA PHE A 4 45.98 -23.01 2.78
C PHE A 4 44.80 -22.85 3.75
N LYS A 5 45.10 -22.73 5.07
CA LYS A 5 44.04 -22.44 6.08
C LYS A 5 43.49 -21.03 5.97
N GLN A 6 44.29 -20.03 5.61
CA GLN A 6 43.86 -18.66 5.42
C GLN A 6 42.97 -18.52 4.16
N LEU A 7 43.31 -19.26 3.08
CA LEU A 7 42.53 -19.23 1.84
C LEU A 7 41.15 -19.87 2.02
N THR A 8 41.05 -20.98 2.77
CA THR A 8 39.77 -21.63 3.09
C THR A 8 38.90 -20.79 4.00
N THR A 9 39.45 -20.06 4.98
CA THR A 9 38.71 -19.17 5.85
C THR A 9 38.13 -17.96 5.08
N LEU A 10 38.92 -17.41 4.14
CA LEU A 10 38.50 -16.32 3.30
C LEU A 10 37.36 -16.73 2.33
N LEU A 11 37.47 -17.95 1.76
CA LEU A 11 36.45 -18.50 0.87
C LEU A 11 35.13 -18.81 1.60
N CYS A 12 35.22 -19.34 2.84
CA CYS A 12 34.04 -19.58 3.67
C CYS A 12 33.38 -18.26 4.10
N ALA A 13 34.14 -17.19 4.40
CA ALA A 13 33.61 -15.90 4.74
C ALA A 13 32.87 -15.22 3.55
N LEU A 14 33.39 -15.40 2.32
CA LEU A 14 32.75 -14.94 1.09
C LEU A 14 31.47 -15.73 0.76
N LEU A 15 31.43 -17.05 1.02
CA LEU A 15 30.25 -17.88 0.81
C LEU A 15 29.13 -17.55 1.83
N VAL A 16 29.47 -17.22 3.07
CA VAL A 16 28.50 -16.82 4.11
C VAL A 16 27.94 -15.43 3.82
N SER A 17 28.73 -14.50 3.32
CA SER A 17 28.24 -13.18 2.91
C SER A 17 27.32 -13.24 1.68
N ALA A 18 27.62 -14.12 0.71
CA ALA A 18 26.76 -14.34 -0.46
C ALA A 18 25.41 -14.98 -0.08
N SER A 19 25.37 -15.85 0.92
CA SER A 19 24.12 -16.46 1.38
C SER A 19 23.24 -15.47 2.19
N MET A 20 23.81 -14.45 2.84
CA MET A 20 23.03 -13.40 3.49
C MET A 20 22.34 -12.45 2.47
N PHE A 21 22.93 -12.26 1.29
CA PHE A 21 22.27 -11.50 0.22
C PHE A 21 21.22 -12.32 -0.55
N ALA A 22 21.33 -13.64 -0.59
CA ALA A 22 20.38 -14.53 -1.28
C ALA A 22 19.08 -14.78 -0.49
N GLN A 23 19.05 -14.52 0.82
CA GLN A 23 17.85 -14.69 1.65
C GLN A 23 16.90 -13.48 1.65
N ASN A 24 17.29 -12.37 1.06
CA ASN A 24 16.43 -11.20 0.89
C ASN A 24 15.90 -11.08 -0.55
N SER A 25 15.48 -12.18 -1.18
CA SER A 25 14.53 -12.03 -2.29
C SER A 25 13.27 -11.42 -1.69
N ALA A 26 13.07 -10.12 -1.94
CA ALA A 26 11.95 -9.38 -1.40
C ALA A 26 10.68 -10.18 -1.70
N LYS A 27 9.97 -10.59 -0.67
CA LYS A 27 8.71 -11.32 -0.80
C LYS A 27 7.83 -10.51 -1.74
N LYS A 28 7.41 -11.11 -2.87
CA LYS A 28 6.57 -10.40 -3.84
C LYS A 28 5.38 -9.76 -3.13
N PRO A 29 5.04 -8.51 -3.46
CA PRO A 29 3.94 -7.80 -2.83
C PRO A 29 2.61 -8.53 -3.09
N ARG A 30 1.74 -8.49 -2.10
CA ARG A 30 0.38 -9.02 -2.22
C ARG A 30 -0.50 -8.02 -2.95
N LEU A 31 -1.20 -8.49 -3.99
CA LEU A 31 -2.06 -7.65 -4.81
C LEU A 31 -3.55 -7.89 -4.50
N VAL A 32 -4.37 -6.86 -4.76
CA VAL A 32 -5.82 -6.99 -4.94
C VAL A 32 -6.20 -6.24 -6.21
N VAL A 33 -7.14 -6.78 -6.98
CA VAL A 33 -7.72 -6.09 -8.14
C VAL A 33 -9.09 -5.57 -7.74
N ILE A 34 -9.32 -4.26 -7.96
CA ILE A 34 -10.60 -3.59 -7.70
C ILE A 34 -11.03 -2.81 -8.95
N PRO A 35 -12.33 -2.55 -9.13
CA PRO A 35 -12.76 -1.60 -10.15
C PRO A 35 -12.37 -0.18 -9.76
N SER A 36 -11.99 0.65 -10.73
CA SER A 36 -11.71 2.07 -10.52
C SER A 36 -12.99 2.84 -10.16
N ASP A 37 -12.84 4.00 -9.52
CA ASP A 37 -13.95 4.89 -9.20
C ASP A 37 -14.77 5.27 -10.44
N ASN A 38 -14.10 5.51 -11.57
CA ASN A 38 -14.79 5.82 -12.83
C ASN A 38 -15.67 4.67 -13.32
N LEU A 39 -15.21 3.43 -13.16
CA LEU A 39 -16.01 2.25 -13.52
C LEU A 39 -17.15 2.06 -12.52
N MET A 40 -16.90 2.26 -11.23
CA MET A 40 -17.90 2.20 -10.17
C MET A 40 -19.01 3.24 -10.37
N LEU A 41 -18.64 4.46 -10.77
CA LEU A 41 -19.61 5.51 -11.09
C LEU A 41 -20.50 5.12 -12.27
N LYS A 42 -19.93 4.62 -13.36
CA LYS A 42 -20.68 4.15 -14.54
C LYS A 42 -21.66 3.01 -14.21
N LEU A 43 -21.32 2.18 -13.23
CA LEU A 43 -22.17 1.07 -12.77
C LEU A 43 -23.20 1.50 -11.71
N GLY A 44 -23.20 2.76 -11.28
CA GLY A 44 -24.06 3.24 -10.20
C GLY A 44 -23.76 2.60 -8.86
N CYS A 45 -22.50 2.26 -8.64
CA CYS A 45 -21.97 1.58 -7.45
C CYS A 45 -21.03 2.46 -6.62
N LEU A 46 -20.95 3.76 -6.92
CA LEU A 46 -20.22 4.75 -6.15
C LEU A 46 -21.22 5.73 -5.53
N GLN A 47 -21.29 5.75 -4.20
CA GLN A 47 -22.09 6.69 -3.47
C GLN A 47 -21.23 7.92 -3.15
N GLN A 48 -21.77 9.10 -3.40
CA GLN A 48 -21.17 10.37 -2.98
C GLN A 48 -21.97 10.87 -1.79
N THR A 49 -21.32 11.02 -0.66
CA THR A 49 -21.90 11.62 0.55
C THR A 49 -21.23 12.95 0.80
N ASP A 50 -22.02 14.00 0.89
CA ASP A 50 -21.53 15.30 1.33
C ASP A 50 -21.78 15.41 2.84
N ASP A 51 -20.72 15.26 3.63
CA ASP A 51 -20.78 15.46 5.07
C ASP A 51 -19.92 16.68 5.43
N MET A 52 -20.54 17.70 5.99
CA MET A 52 -19.92 18.97 6.47
C MET A 52 -18.94 19.62 5.48
N GLY A 53 -19.24 19.57 4.17
CA GLY A 53 -18.41 20.19 3.12
C GLY A 53 -17.27 19.31 2.60
N ALA A 54 -17.12 18.09 3.08
CA ALA A 54 -16.22 17.09 2.52
C ALA A 54 -17.01 16.05 1.72
N SER A 55 -16.74 15.95 0.40
CA SER A 55 -17.32 14.87 -0.43
C SER A 55 -16.58 13.59 -0.18
N ALA A 56 -17.20 12.63 0.49
CA ALA A 56 -16.67 11.28 0.59
C ALA A 56 -17.26 10.38 -0.52
N ARG A 57 -16.41 9.65 -1.24
CA ARG A 57 -16.81 8.66 -2.24
C ARG A 57 -16.72 7.28 -1.62
N ILE A 58 -17.84 6.62 -1.46
CA ILE A 58 -17.92 5.29 -0.87
C ILE A 58 -18.26 4.27 -1.95
N PRO A 59 -17.31 3.39 -2.35
CA PRO A 59 -17.58 2.36 -3.33
C PRO A 59 -18.34 1.18 -2.73
N ASP A 60 -19.42 0.75 -3.40
CA ASP A 60 -20.13 -0.49 -3.09
C ASP A 60 -19.62 -1.63 -3.99
N TYR A 61 -18.47 -2.17 -3.63
CA TYR A 61 -17.87 -3.30 -4.37
C TYR A 61 -18.77 -4.54 -4.38
N SER A 62 -19.56 -4.78 -3.33
CA SER A 62 -20.46 -5.94 -3.26
C SER A 62 -21.53 -5.85 -4.35
N LYS A 63 -22.10 -4.67 -4.54
CA LYS A 63 -23.07 -4.40 -5.61
C LYS A 63 -22.43 -4.47 -6.99
N ALA A 64 -21.23 -3.91 -7.15
CA ALA A 64 -20.49 -3.92 -8.41
C ALA A 64 -20.16 -5.34 -8.89
N LEU A 65 -19.79 -6.24 -7.99
CA LEU A 65 -19.48 -7.64 -8.29
C LEU A 65 -20.71 -8.51 -8.66
N LEU A 66 -21.93 -7.96 -8.59
CA LEU A 66 -23.11 -8.59 -9.19
C LEU A 66 -23.09 -8.50 -10.73
N ASN A 67 -22.30 -7.60 -11.29
CA ASN A 67 -22.04 -7.55 -12.73
C ASN A 67 -21.07 -8.67 -13.12
N ASP A 68 -21.55 -9.64 -13.91
CA ASP A 68 -20.77 -10.83 -14.30
C ASP A 68 -19.55 -10.48 -15.13
N ASP A 69 -19.64 -9.51 -16.04
CA ASP A 69 -18.52 -9.07 -16.87
C ASP A 69 -17.41 -8.44 -16.03
N LEU A 70 -17.79 -7.60 -15.06
CA LEU A 70 -16.81 -6.98 -14.14
C LEU A 70 -16.16 -8.03 -13.26
N ARG A 71 -16.95 -8.95 -12.67
CA ARG A 71 -16.42 -10.03 -11.85
C ARG A 71 -15.44 -10.89 -12.63
N ALA A 72 -15.79 -11.27 -13.86
CA ALA A 72 -14.94 -12.05 -14.75
C ALA A 72 -13.67 -11.27 -15.16
N ALA A 73 -13.77 -9.95 -15.41
CA ALA A 73 -12.63 -9.10 -15.70
C ALA A 73 -11.65 -9.03 -14.54
N ILE A 74 -12.12 -8.76 -13.31
CA ILE A 74 -11.30 -8.73 -12.10
C ILE A 74 -10.60 -10.07 -11.88
N SER A 75 -11.34 -11.18 -12.00
CA SER A 75 -10.78 -12.53 -11.85
C SER A 75 -9.70 -12.81 -12.90
N LYS A 76 -9.91 -12.38 -14.15
CA LYS A 76 -8.94 -12.59 -15.24
C LYS A 76 -7.65 -11.79 -15.03
N ILE A 77 -7.75 -10.54 -14.59
CA ILE A 77 -6.56 -9.76 -14.22
C ILE A 77 -5.80 -10.45 -13.07
N GLY A 78 -6.52 -10.86 -12.03
CA GLY A 78 -5.91 -11.58 -10.90
C GLY A 78 -5.20 -12.86 -11.35
N GLU A 79 -5.83 -13.67 -12.22
CA GLU A 79 -5.24 -14.87 -12.80
C GLU A 79 -3.93 -14.57 -13.55
N ILE A 80 -3.90 -13.54 -14.40
CA ILE A 80 -2.69 -13.15 -15.15
C ILE A 80 -1.55 -12.83 -14.18
N PHE A 81 -1.78 -11.98 -13.18
CA PHE A 81 -0.73 -11.60 -12.22
C PHE A 81 -0.29 -12.77 -11.34
N GLN A 82 -1.21 -13.66 -10.98
CA GLN A 82 -0.90 -14.82 -10.15
C GLN A 82 -0.16 -15.92 -10.92
N THR A 83 -0.64 -16.28 -12.12
CA THR A 83 -0.12 -17.46 -12.86
C THR A 83 1.10 -17.12 -13.70
N THR A 84 1.10 -15.96 -14.38
CA THR A 84 2.20 -15.55 -15.26
C THR A 84 3.33 -14.90 -14.50
N TYR A 85 3.01 -14.07 -13.50
CA TYR A 85 4.00 -13.28 -12.78
C TYR A 85 4.23 -13.71 -11.32
N ASN A 86 3.52 -14.75 -10.84
CA ASN A 86 3.66 -15.31 -9.49
C ASN A 86 3.49 -14.29 -8.35
N PHE A 87 2.58 -13.33 -8.50
CA PHE A 87 2.21 -12.44 -7.38
C PHE A 87 1.20 -13.11 -6.47
N PRO A 88 1.37 -13.01 -5.13
CA PRO A 88 0.32 -13.40 -4.19
C PRO A 88 -0.92 -12.53 -4.39
N LEU A 89 -2.06 -13.15 -4.70
CA LEU A 89 -3.32 -12.44 -4.93
C LEU A 89 -4.24 -12.54 -3.71
N THR A 90 -4.93 -11.45 -3.41
CA THR A 90 -6.05 -11.41 -2.48
C THR A 90 -7.34 -11.28 -3.31
N ASP A 91 -8.23 -12.25 -3.17
CA ASP A 91 -9.53 -12.22 -3.84
C ASP A 91 -10.45 -11.17 -3.18
N LEU A 92 -10.95 -10.22 -3.99
CA LEU A 92 -11.78 -9.12 -3.51
C LEU A 92 -13.07 -9.63 -2.88
N ASN A 93 -13.76 -10.58 -3.51
CA ASN A 93 -15.04 -11.09 -3.03
C ASN A 93 -14.89 -11.82 -1.67
N GLN A 94 -13.83 -12.61 -1.51
CA GLN A 94 -13.54 -13.25 -0.22
C GLN A 94 -13.23 -12.23 0.87
N GLN A 95 -12.52 -11.13 0.54
CA GLN A 95 -12.24 -10.07 1.51
C GLN A 95 -13.52 -9.33 1.93
N LEU A 96 -14.39 -9.00 0.98
CA LEU A 96 -15.69 -8.38 1.27
C LEU A 96 -16.53 -9.25 2.19
N ASN A 97 -16.52 -10.58 2.01
CA ASN A 97 -17.23 -11.50 2.89
C ASN A 97 -16.65 -11.53 4.31
N LYS A 98 -15.34 -11.37 4.48
CA LYS A 98 -14.68 -11.32 5.80
C LYS A 98 -14.97 -10.05 6.58
N ILE A 99 -15.14 -8.91 5.89
CA ILE A 99 -15.40 -7.61 6.52
C ILE A 99 -16.89 -7.31 6.69
N LYS A 100 -17.79 -8.13 6.15
CA LYS A 100 -19.24 -8.03 6.40
C LYS A 100 -19.52 -8.01 7.91
N GLY A 101 -20.07 -6.89 8.40
CA GLY A 101 -20.38 -6.69 9.83
C GLY A 101 -19.24 -6.08 10.67
N LYS A 102 -18.07 -5.78 10.09
CA LYS A 102 -16.94 -5.17 10.82
C LYS A 102 -16.63 -3.73 10.39
N GLY A 103 -17.49 -3.11 9.59
CA GLY A 103 -17.23 -1.82 8.96
C GLY A 103 -16.33 -1.95 7.72
N ALA A 104 -16.14 -0.86 6.99
CA ALA A 104 -15.25 -0.82 5.82
C ALA A 104 -13.79 -0.93 6.28
N GLY A 105 -13.30 -2.15 6.45
CA GLY A 105 -11.91 -2.40 6.81
C GLY A 105 -10.97 -2.22 5.62
N VAL A 106 -9.77 -1.74 5.87
CA VAL A 106 -8.70 -1.69 4.86
C VAL A 106 -8.35 -3.12 4.44
N ILE A 107 -8.35 -3.39 3.13
CA ILE A 107 -7.90 -4.69 2.60
C ILE A 107 -6.38 -4.79 2.85
N PRO A 108 -5.89 -5.77 3.63
CA PRO A 108 -4.49 -5.86 4.00
C PRO A 108 -3.65 -6.42 2.84
N VAL A 109 -3.34 -5.57 1.88
CA VAL A 109 -2.51 -5.86 0.70
C VAL A 109 -1.40 -4.82 0.59
N ASP A 110 -0.38 -5.12 -0.22
CA ASP A 110 0.70 -4.19 -0.48
C ASP A 110 0.36 -3.25 -1.66
N VAL A 111 -0.30 -3.79 -2.69
CA VAL A 111 -0.66 -3.04 -3.90
C VAL A 111 -2.13 -3.24 -4.24
N ARG A 112 -2.80 -2.14 -4.52
CA ARG A 112 -4.13 -2.08 -5.09
C ARG A 112 -4.03 -1.83 -6.58
N LEU A 113 -4.59 -2.75 -7.39
CA LEU A 113 -4.72 -2.62 -8.84
C LEU A 113 -6.13 -2.13 -9.17
N GLU A 114 -6.24 -0.93 -9.71
CA GLU A 114 -7.52 -0.35 -10.13
C GLU A 114 -7.73 -0.57 -11.62
N LEU A 115 -8.78 -1.30 -11.96
CA LEU A 115 -9.17 -1.62 -13.33
C LEU A 115 -10.28 -0.68 -13.80
N ASN A 116 -10.06 -0.02 -14.92
CA ASN A 116 -11.08 0.61 -15.74
C ASN A 116 -11.11 -0.04 -17.12
N TYR A 117 -12.29 -0.25 -17.70
CA TYR A 117 -12.42 -0.71 -19.08
C TYR A 117 -13.69 -0.18 -19.71
N LYS A 118 -13.70 -0.17 -21.04
CA LYS A 118 -14.88 0.08 -21.88
C LYS A 118 -14.82 -0.80 -23.13
N ILE A 119 -15.98 -1.19 -23.60
CA ILE A 119 -16.11 -1.89 -24.89
C ILE A 119 -16.79 -0.95 -25.87
N THR A 120 -16.23 -0.88 -27.06
CA THR A 120 -16.84 -0.20 -28.21
C THR A 120 -17.16 -1.23 -29.30
N SER A 121 -18.23 -1.00 -30.05
CA SER A 121 -18.63 -1.86 -31.14
C SER A 121 -18.61 -1.12 -32.47
N SER A 122 -18.04 -1.71 -33.50
CA SER A 122 -18.08 -1.23 -34.87
C SER A 122 -18.62 -2.35 -35.75
N GLY A 123 -19.93 -2.32 -36.03
CA GLY A 123 -20.65 -3.45 -36.61
C GLY A 123 -20.57 -4.68 -35.71
N PRO A 124 -20.24 -5.86 -36.23
CA PRO A 124 -20.12 -7.09 -35.45
C PRO A 124 -18.83 -7.17 -34.62
N ARG A 125 -17.90 -6.24 -34.80
CA ARG A 125 -16.59 -6.26 -34.11
C ARG A 125 -16.65 -5.46 -32.83
N LYS A 126 -16.02 -6.02 -31.78
CA LYS A 126 -15.83 -5.37 -30.46
C LYS A 126 -14.36 -5.08 -30.26
N ILE A 127 -14.07 -3.94 -29.65
CA ILE A 127 -12.75 -3.54 -29.18
C ILE A 127 -12.90 -3.20 -27.70
N LEU A 128 -12.02 -3.74 -26.86
CA LEU A 128 -11.96 -3.40 -25.43
C LEU A 128 -10.77 -2.48 -25.19
N TYR A 129 -11.03 -1.34 -24.58
CA TYR A 129 -10.03 -0.43 -24.03
C TYR A 129 -9.90 -0.68 -22.54
N PHE A 130 -8.68 -0.74 -22.03
CA PHE A 130 -8.45 -0.86 -20.59
C PHE A 130 -7.45 0.18 -20.10
N GLU A 131 -7.55 0.45 -18.82
CA GLU A 131 -6.60 1.20 -18.00
C GLU A 131 -6.44 0.45 -16.70
N LEU A 132 -5.19 0.18 -16.32
CA LEU A 132 -4.82 -0.50 -15.09
C LEU A 132 -3.80 0.35 -14.35
N MET A 133 -4.14 0.75 -13.13
CA MET A 133 -3.28 1.55 -12.27
C MET A 133 -2.93 0.75 -11.02
N GLY A 134 -1.66 0.75 -10.64
CA GLY A 134 -1.16 0.15 -9.41
C GLY A 134 -0.83 1.23 -8.37
N PHE A 135 -1.38 1.09 -7.16
CA PHE A 135 -1.15 2.01 -6.06
C PHE A 135 -0.53 1.26 -4.87
N ASP A 136 0.52 1.83 -4.29
CA ASP A 136 1.01 1.37 -2.99
C ASP A 136 -0.05 1.66 -1.92
N GLN A 137 -0.46 0.62 -1.19
CA GLN A 137 -1.55 0.72 -0.20
C GLN A 137 -1.15 1.52 1.05
N TYR A 138 0.14 1.73 1.27
CA TYR A 138 0.65 2.47 2.43
C TYR A 138 0.77 3.97 2.16
N SER A 139 1.34 4.34 1.03
CA SER A 139 1.56 5.75 0.67
C SER A 139 0.49 6.32 -0.26
N SER A 140 -0.42 5.49 -0.78
CA SER A 140 -1.38 5.82 -1.84
C SER A 140 -0.73 6.36 -3.13
N LYS A 141 0.58 6.22 -3.28
CA LYS A 141 1.29 6.64 -4.49
C LYS A 141 0.98 5.69 -5.64
N GLN A 142 0.77 6.24 -6.83
CA GLN A 142 0.73 5.46 -8.05
C GLN A 142 2.13 4.95 -8.37
N ILE A 143 2.29 3.63 -8.50
CA ILE A 143 3.58 2.96 -8.68
C ILE A 143 3.71 2.30 -10.06
N ALA A 144 2.59 2.05 -10.72
CA ALA A 144 2.56 1.49 -12.06
C ALA A 144 1.31 1.94 -12.81
N ALA A 145 1.40 2.03 -14.13
CA ALA A 145 0.26 2.28 -15.01
C ALA A 145 0.41 1.54 -16.34
N ALA A 146 -0.68 0.98 -16.82
CA ALA A 146 -0.78 0.42 -18.15
C ALA A 146 -2.13 0.75 -18.77
N SER A 147 -2.14 1.02 -20.06
CA SER A 147 -3.37 1.18 -20.84
C SER A 147 -3.17 0.62 -22.25
N GLY A 148 -4.26 0.24 -22.87
CA GLY A 148 -4.22 -0.31 -24.20
C GLY A 148 -5.59 -0.74 -24.70
N GLU A 149 -5.58 -1.38 -25.85
CA GLU A 149 -6.78 -1.90 -26.48
C GLU A 149 -6.55 -3.31 -27.03
N SER A 150 -7.61 -4.09 -27.12
CA SER A 150 -7.59 -5.39 -27.81
C SER A 150 -7.64 -5.22 -29.33
N ALA A 151 -7.23 -6.23 -30.07
CA ALA A 151 -7.58 -6.31 -31.46
C ALA A 151 -9.12 -6.36 -31.65
N PRO A 152 -9.64 -5.84 -32.78
CA PRO A 152 -11.08 -5.96 -33.11
C PRO A 152 -11.49 -7.41 -33.29
N ALA A 153 -12.39 -7.92 -32.46
CA ALA A 153 -12.85 -9.33 -32.54
C ALA A 153 -14.36 -9.44 -32.71
N ILE A 154 -14.81 -10.43 -33.52
CA ILE A 154 -16.21 -10.78 -33.65
C ILE A 154 -16.57 -11.75 -32.52
N GLY A 155 -17.62 -11.43 -31.74
CA GLY A 155 -18.09 -12.30 -30.65
C GLY A 155 -17.15 -12.45 -29.44
N GLY A 156 -16.13 -11.57 -29.30
CA GLY A 156 -15.20 -11.61 -28.19
C GLY A 156 -15.90 -11.35 -26.82
N THR A 157 -15.56 -12.16 -25.82
CA THR A 157 -15.97 -11.94 -24.43
C THR A 157 -15.10 -10.86 -23.79
N VAL A 158 -15.58 -10.21 -22.73
CA VAL A 158 -14.80 -9.22 -21.94
C VAL A 158 -13.47 -9.81 -21.50
N THR A 159 -13.49 -11.05 -21.00
CA THR A 159 -12.29 -11.74 -20.49
C THR A 159 -11.23 -11.98 -21.55
N ASN A 160 -11.63 -12.45 -22.75
CA ASN A 160 -10.68 -12.74 -23.81
C ASN A 160 -10.04 -11.46 -24.37
N LEU A 161 -10.87 -10.43 -24.64
CA LEU A 161 -10.38 -9.14 -25.12
C LEU A 161 -9.46 -8.47 -24.09
N LEU A 162 -9.83 -8.54 -22.81
CA LEU A 162 -9.04 -7.96 -21.72
C LEU A 162 -7.71 -8.70 -21.54
N GLN A 163 -7.73 -10.04 -21.61
CA GLN A 163 -6.51 -10.85 -21.49
C GLN A 163 -5.49 -10.49 -22.57
N GLU A 164 -5.91 -10.41 -23.82
CA GLU A 164 -5.05 -10.03 -24.94
C GLU A 164 -4.45 -8.64 -24.74
N ALA A 165 -5.31 -7.65 -24.45
CA ALA A 165 -4.88 -6.26 -24.27
C ALA A 165 -3.90 -6.10 -23.09
N VAL A 166 -4.19 -6.74 -21.95
CA VAL A 166 -3.38 -6.62 -20.73
C VAL A 166 -2.04 -7.32 -20.91
N LEU A 167 -1.99 -8.54 -21.45
CA LEU A 167 -0.72 -9.27 -21.63
C LEU A 167 0.26 -8.48 -22.51
N ALA A 168 -0.22 -7.74 -23.50
CA ALA A 168 0.62 -6.88 -24.34
C ALA A 168 1.33 -5.75 -23.56
N LYS A 169 0.91 -5.42 -22.34
CA LYS A 169 1.42 -4.31 -21.52
C LYS A 169 1.91 -4.75 -20.13
N ALA A 170 1.65 -5.99 -19.74
CA ALA A 170 1.85 -6.45 -18.37
C ALA A 170 3.33 -6.50 -17.95
N ASP A 171 4.28 -6.81 -18.86
CA ASP A 171 5.69 -6.92 -18.53
C ASP A 171 6.24 -5.60 -17.99
N LYS A 172 5.95 -4.47 -18.66
CA LYS A 172 6.38 -3.15 -18.17
C LYS A 172 5.70 -2.81 -16.85
N PHE A 173 4.42 -3.05 -16.73
CA PHE A 173 3.65 -2.79 -15.51
C PHE A 173 4.23 -3.55 -14.30
N VAL A 174 4.57 -4.82 -14.49
CA VAL A 174 5.20 -5.67 -13.48
C VAL A 174 6.59 -5.17 -13.12
N ALA A 175 7.38 -4.76 -14.12
CA ALA A 175 8.72 -4.20 -13.88
C ALA A 175 8.65 -2.90 -13.06
N ASP A 176 7.67 -2.04 -13.31
CA ASP A 176 7.46 -0.81 -12.54
C ASP A 176 7.13 -1.13 -11.06
N ILE A 177 6.22 -2.11 -10.80
CA ILE A 177 5.93 -2.60 -9.44
C ILE A 177 7.20 -3.14 -8.77
N GLN A 178 7.97 -3.99 -9.47
CA GLN A 178 9.17 -4.60 -8.91
C GLN A 178 10.20 -3.52 -8.55
N THR A 179 10.44 -2.57 -9.44
CA THR A 179 11.37 -1.44 -9.22
C THR A 179 10.98 -0.64 -7.99
N PHE A 180 9.67 -0.37 -7.80
CA PHE A 180 9.19 0.30 -6.60
C PHE A 180 9.51 -0.49 -5.33
N PHE A 181 9.22 -1.80 -5.31
CA PHE A 181 9.44 -2.63 -4.12
C PHE A 181 10.92 -2.89 -3.84
N ASP A 182 11.77 -2.96 -4.86
CA ASP A 182 13.23 -3.01 -4.70
C ASP A 182 13.74 -1.72 -4.04
N ASN A 183 13.24 -0.57 -4.47
CA ASN A 183 13.58 0.72 -3.86
C ASN A 183 13.10 0.80 -2.40
N VAL A 184 11.84 0.42 -2.14
CA VAL A 184 11.27 0.41 -0.78
C VAL A 184 12.03 -0.55 0.14
N SER A 185 12.49 -1.68 -0.37
CA SER A 185 13.29 -2.65 0.39
C SER A 185 14.64 -2.08 0.85
N MET A 186 15.25 -1.21 0.02
CA MET A 186 16.53 -0.59 0.33
C MET A 186 16.42 0.70 1.15
N ASN A 187 15.38 1.49 0.90
CA ASN A 187 15.26 2.85 1.43
C ASN A 187 14.15 3.01 2.48
N GLY A 188 13.39 1.96 2.74
CA GLY A 188 12.20 2.02 3.58
C GLY A 188 10.96 2.48 2.80
N ARG A 189 9.80 2.36 3.44
CA ARG A 189 8.50 2.78 2.91
C ARG A 189 8.10 4.08 3.58
N GLU A 190 7.64 5.03 2.79
CA GLU A 190 7.15 6.30 3.33
C GLU A 190 5.95 6.08 4.25
N SER A 191 5.96 6.80 5.37
CA SER A 191 4.84 6.87 6.28
C SER A 191 4.61 8.30 6.75
N VAL A 192 3.38 8.57 7.18
CA VAL A 192 2.96 9.87 7.71
C VAL A 192 2.67 9.72 9.20
N LEU A 193 3.23 10.61 10.00
CA LEU A 193 2.94 10.73 11.42
C LEU A 193 2.31 12.09 11.68
N THR A 194 1.14 12.08 12.31
CA THR A 194 0.53 13.28 12.87
C THR A 194 0.55 13.19 14.39
N ILE A 195 0.98 14.24 15.08
CA ILE A 195 0.86 14.36 16.54
C ILE A 195 -0.07 15.52 16.83
N LYS A 196 -1.12 15.28 17.62
CA LYS A 196 -2.13 16.29 17.99
C LYS A 196 -2.14 16.49 19.50
N SER A 197 -2.38 17.73 19.93
CA SER A 197 -2.62 18.06 21.35
C SER A 197 -4.10 18.33 21.56
N GLU A 198 -4.74 17.52 22.39
CA GLU A 198 -6.12 17.74 22.85
C GLU A 198 -6.17 18.32 24.28
N CYS A 199 -5.03 18.37 24.95
CA CYS A 199 -4.90 18.84 26.34
C CYS A 199 -4.29 20.25 26.45
N GLY A 200 -4.00 20.93 25.33
CA GLY A 200 -3.35 22.25 25.30
C GLY A 200 -1.83 22.20 25.54
N ALA A 201 -1.20 21.01 25.43
CA ALA A 201 0.24 20.90 25.46
C ALA A 201 0.86 21.55 24.23
N ASP A 202 1.89 22.39 24.41
CA ASP A 202 2.66 22.97 23.31
C ASP A 202 3.59 21.90 22.72
N LEU A 203 3.23 21.40 21.53
CA LEU A 203 3.96 20.36 20.82
C LEU A 203 5.27 20.87 20.19
N SER A 204 5.33 22.16 19.85
CA SER A 204 6.45 22.77 19.10
C SER A 204 7.78 22.78 19.83
N LYS A 205 7.79 22.46 21.10
CA LYS A 205 9.00 22.48 21.95
C LYS A 205 9.55 21.07 22.20
N GLY A 206 9.36 20.55 23.39
CA GLY A 206 9.96 19.29 23.80
C GLY A 206 9.49 18.09 23.00
N ILE A 207 8.19 18.03 22.65
CA ILE A 207 7.60 16.89 21.92
C ILE A 207 8.15 16.77 20.51
N LEU A 208 8.25 17.88 19.78
CA LEU A 208 8.88 17.90 18.46
C LEU A 208 10.30 17.34 18.53
N LYS A 209 11.13 17.90 19.42
CA LYS A 209 12.53 17.48 19.60
C LYS A 209 12.64 15.98 19.89
N TRP A 210 11.87 15.47 20.83
CA TRP A 210 11.90 14.04 21.17
C TRP A 210 11.43 13.14 20.02
N THR A 211 10.47 13.60 19.25
CA THR A 211 9.98 12.89 18.06
C THR A 211 11.06 12.82 16.99
N GLU A 212 11.70 13.94 16.67
CA GLU A 212 12.78 14.00 15.67
C GLU A 212 14.00 13.16 16.10
N GLU A 213 14.40 13.22 17.37
CA GLU A 213 15.47 12.37 17.93
C GLU A 213 15.14 10.87 17.76
N TRP A 214 13.90 10.49 18.04
CA TRP A 214 13.46 9.10 17.88
C TRP A 214 13.43 8.68 16.40
N LEU A 215 12.90 9.53 15.50
CA LEU A 215 12.84 9.26 14.08
C LEU A 215 14.23 9.13 13.45
N ALA A 216 15.16 10.00 13.82
CA ALA A 216 16.54 9.92 13.35
C ALA A 216 17.22 8.59 13.68
N GLN A 217 16.82 7.93 14.78
CA GLN A 217 17.37 6.65 15.21
C GLN A 217 16.63 5.45 14.64
N ASN A 218 15.34 5.57 14.32
CA ASN A 218 14.46 4.44 13.99
C ASN A 218 14.00 4.39 12.52
N CYS A 219 14.00 5.53 11.81
CA CYS A 219 13.76 5.54 10.38
C CYS A 219 14.93 4.93 9.61
N VAL A 220 14.64 4.30 8.48
CA VAL A 220 15.68 3.79 7.59
C VAL A 220 16.58 4.94 7.16
N LYS A 221 17.88 4.79 7.39
CA LYS A 221 18.89 5.85 7.16
C LYS A 221 18.63 7.16 7.90
N GLY A 222 17.83 7.13 8.97
CA GLY A 222 17.41 8.33 9.69
C GLY A 222 16.60 9.33 8.86
N SER A 223 15.97 8.89 7.79
CA SER A 223 15.30 9.78 6.82
C SER A 223 13.86 10.07 7.22
N PHE A 224 13.55 11.34 7.43
CA PHE A 224 12.21 11.88 7.66
C PHE A 224 12.18 13.36 7.26
N SER A 225 10.98 13.93 7.08
CA SER A 225 10.75 15.36 6.84
C SER A 225 9.65 15.86 7.75
N THR A 226 9.91 16.95 8.46
CA THR A 226 8.91 17.65 9.25
C THR A 226 8.29 18.73 8.37
N ASP A 227 6.98 18.63 8.06
CA ASP A 227 6.34 19.50 7.09
C ASP A 227 5.57 20.66 7.73
N ASN A 228 4.91 20.41 8.86
CA ASN A 228 4.15 21.41 9.59
C ASN A 228 4.39 21.29 11.09
N VAL A 229 4.58 22.42 11.75
CA VAL A 229 4.78 22.51 13.20
C VAL A 229 3.94 23.67 13.75
N GLU A 230 2.89 23.30 14.42
CA GLU A 230 2.02 24.20 15.17
C GLU A 230 2.07 23.86 16.66
N THR A 231 1.48 24.67 17.49
CA THR A 231 1.47 24.44 18.96
C THR A 231 0.66 23.20 19.33
N ASP A 232 -0.33 22.84 18.56
CA ASP A 232 -1.29 21.73 18.77
C ASP A 232 -1.27 20.65 17.69
N ASN A 233 -0.47 20.84 16.63
CA ASN A 233 -0.35 19.88 15.54
C ASN A 233 1.07 19.81 14.96
N ILE A 234 1.60 18.61 14.80
CA ILE A 234 2.86 18.32 14.10
C ILE A 234 2.58 17.31 13.01
N GLU A 235 3.02 17.59 11.78
CA GLU A 235 2.94 16.68 10.65
C GLU A 235 4.32 16.34 10.12
N ILE A 236 4.58 15.05 9.99
CA ILE A 236 5.81 14.48 9.45
C ILE A 236 5.41 13.53 8.32
N SER A 237 5.70 13.91 7.09
CA SER A 237 5.14 13.23 5.90
C SER A 237 6.06 12.22 5.23
N GLN A 238 7.33 12.22 5.49
CA GLN A 238 8.29 11.38 4.75
C GLN A 238 9.17 10.54 5.69
N SER A 239 8.59 10.01 6.75
CA SER A 239 9.35 9.09 7.59
C SER A 239 9.48 7.73 6.95
N MET A 240 10.72 7.30 6.73
CA MET A 240 11.05 6.06 6.04
C MET A 240 11.03 4.90 7.02
N MET A 241 9.88 4.22 7.15
CA MET A 241 9.76 3.04 8.01
C MET A 241 10.31 1.78 7.31
N PRO A 242 10.88 0.81 8.06
CA PRO A 242 11.29 -0.47 7.50
C PRO A 242 10.05 -1.28 7.05
N LEU A 243 10.21 -2.11 6.00
CA LEU A 243 9.14 -3.00 5.51
C LEU A 243 8.78 -4.11 6.49
N ILE A 244 9.77 -4.61 7.20
CA ILE A 244 9.65 -5.76 8.10
C ILE A 244 10.32 -5.46 9.43
N ASP A 245 9.81 -6.08 10.51
CA ASP A 245 10.45 -6.06 11.82
C ASP A 245 11.64 -7.03 11.88
N ALA A 246 12.36 -7.01 13.01
CA ALA A 246 13.50 -7.92 13.24
C ALA A 246 13.13 -9.41 13.20
N LYS A 247 11.83 -9.75 13.24
CA LYS A 247 11.31 -11.11 13.13
C LYS A 247 10.83 -11.47 11.72
N GLY A 248 10.96 -10.54 10.75
CA GLY A 248 10.51 -10.74 9.37
C GLY A 248 9.00 -10.50 9.15
N ASN A 249 8.28 -9.92 10.12
CA ASN A 249 6.86 -9.60 9.94
C ASN A 249 6.69 -8.22 9.30
N ALA A 250 5.70 -8.08 8.42
CA ALA A 250 5.34 -6.79 7.84
C ALA A 250 4.97 -5.77 8.93
N ILE A 251 5.42 -4.53 8.72
CA ILE A 251 5.16 -3.39 9.58
C ILE A 251 4.23 -2.43 8.86
N ASP A 252 3.19 -1.97 9.56
CA ASP A 252 2.40 -0.78 9.21
C ASP A 252 2.81 0.42 10.09
N ALA A 253 2.31 1.61 9.77
CA ALA A 253 2.66 2.81 10.52
C ALA A 253 2.26 2.72 11.99
N ALA A 254 1.09 2.16 12.32
CA ALA A 254 0.64 2.02 13.69
C ALA A 254 1.60 1.14 14.51
N LYS A 255 2.09 0.04 13.92
CA LYS A 255 3.06 -0.84 14.56
C LYS A 255 4.44 -0.17 14.68
N PHE A 256 4.86 0.56 13.64
CA PHE A 256 6.12 1.29 13.64
C PHE A 256 6.16 2.38 14.72
N TYR A 257 5.08 3.16 14.87
CA TYR A 257 5.03 4.27 15.84
C TYR A 257 4.59 3.87 17.25
N THR A 258 4.19 2.62 17.50
CA THR A 258 3.87 2.16 18.86
C THR A 258 5.04 2.38 19.88
N PRO A 259 6.32 2.11 19.55
CA PRO A 259 7.43 2.44 20.45
C PRO A 259 7.61 3.94 20.67
N LEU A 260 7.41 4.77 19.64
CA LEU A 260 7.44 6.23 19.77
C LEU A 260 6.35 6.72 20.72
N GLN A 261 5.12 6.24 20.56
CA GLN A 261 4.01 6.59 21.45
C GLN A 261 4.36 6.29 22.92
N LYS A 262 4.90 5.11 23.21
CA LYS A 262 5.33 4.74 24.56
C LYS A 262 6.46 5.63 25.09
N PHE A 263 7.40 5.99 24.22
CA PHE A 263 8.49 6.89 24.56
C PHE A 263 7.95 8.28 24.90
N LEU A 264 7.07 8.85 24.07
CA LEU A 264 6.43 10.13 24.34
C LEU A 264 5.57 10.08 25.61
N ASP A 265 4.78 9.01 25.80
CA ASP A 265 3.99 8.82 27.03
C ASP A 265 4.85 8.91 28.28
N SER A 266 6.01 8.26 28.29
CA SER A 266 6.97 8.33 29.40
C SER A 266 7.52 9.75 29.65
N LYS A 267 7.62 10.58 28.60
CA LYS A 267 8.12 11.96 28.70
C LYS A 267 7.06 12.94 29.18
N VAL A 268 5.81 12.75 28.74
CA VAL A 268 4.70 13.67 29.08
C VAL A 268 4.03 13.31 30.42
N ALA A 269 4.17 12.09 30.92
CA ALA A 269 3.63 11.64 32.20
C ALA A 269 4.08 12.52 33.38
N THR A 270 5.29 13.08 33.31
CA THR A 270 5.81 14.02 34.35
C THR A 270 5.00 15.32 34.40
N LYS A 271 4.22 15.64 33.38
CA LYS A 271 3.34 16.81 33.29
C LYS A 271 1.86 16.46 33.44
N ASN A 272 1.54 15.24 33.88
CA ASN A 272 0.19 14.68 33.95
C ASN A 272 -0.54 14.62 32.61
N TYR A 273 0.18 14.49 31.50
CA TYR A 273 -0.34 14.21 30.17
C TYR A 273 -0.14 12.74 29.82
N GLN A 274 -0.88 12.27 28.83
CA GLN A 274 -0.78 10.91 28.30
C GLN A 274 -0.66 10.96 26.77
N ALA A 275 0.20 10.13 26.19
CA ALA A 275 0.28 9.96 24.75
C ALA A 275 -0.46 8.67 24.34
N VAL A 276 -1.40 8.77 23.40
CA VAL A 276 -2.23 7.66 22.92
C VAL A 276 -2.09 7.54 21.40
N LEU A 277 -1.85 6.32 20.91
CA LEU A 277 -1.90 6.05 19.47
C LEU A 277 -3.36 5.87 19.05
N ASP A 278 -3.88 6.81 18.24
CA ASP A 278 -5.23 6.70 17.69
C ASP A 278 -5.26 5.63 16.58
N ARG A 279 -5.91 4.53 16.89
CA ARG A 279 -6.11 3.42 15.95
C ARG A 279 -7.42 3.54 15.15
N SER A 280 -8.28 4.49 15.47
CA SER A 280 -9.55 4.70 14.77
C SER A 280 -9.32 5.27 13.37
N ALA A 281 -8.29 6.06 13.17
CA ALA A 281 -7.90 6.59 11.88
C ALA A 281 -7.58 5.49 10.85
N SER A 282 -7.10 4.33 11.29
CA SER A 282 -6.88 3.16 10.43
C SER A 282 -8.12 2.29 10.24
N ALA A 283 -9.16 2.45 11.07
CA ALA A 283 -10.37 1.62 11.04
C ALA A 283 -11.51 2.19 10.17
N ASN A 284 -11.51 3.48 9.90
CA ASN A 284 -12.59 4.18 9.20
C ASN A 284 -12.45 4.19 7.66
N GLY A 285 -12.16 3.01 7.05
CA GLY A 285 -12.33 2.79 5.60
C GLY A 285 -11.47 3.63 4.65
N GLY A 286 -10.79 4.65 5.14
CA GLY A 286 -9.83 5.48 4.43
C GLY A 286 -8.43 5.40 5.02
N GLY A 287 -8.24 4.56 6.04
CA GLY A 287 -6.97 4.42 6.75
C GLY A 287 -5.87 3.90 5.83
N ILE A 288 -4.96 4.77 5.50
CA ILE A 288 -3.73 4.43 4.80
C ILE A 288 -2.88 3.64 5.78
N LEU A 289 -2.48 2.40 5.44
CA LEU A 289 -1.61 1.57 6.28
C LEU A 289 -0.28 2.27 6.64
N GLY A 290 0.06 3.30 5.89
CA GLY A 290 1.24 4.13 6.08
C GLY A 290 1.03 5.38 6.94
N SER A 291 -0.11 5.58 7.59
CA SER A 291 -0.34 6.74 8.47
C SER A 291 -0.61 6.35 9.91
N ALA A 292 -0.21 7.21 10.85
CA ALA A 292 -0.49 7.08 12.27
C ALA A 292 -0.76 8.45 12.90
N ILE A 293 -1.63 8.48 13.90
CA ILE A 293 -1.92 9.67 14.71
C ILE A 293 -1.60 9.35 16.17
N ILE A 294 -0.80 10.19 16.80
CA ILE A 294 -0.56 10.18 18.24
C ILE A 294 -1.25 11.40 18.85
N VAL A 295 -2.09 11.18 19.85
CA VAL A 295 -2.80 12.24 20.58
C VAL A 295 -2.16 12.39 21.97
N ILE A 296 -1.94 13.64 22.37
CA ILE A 296 -1.39 14.02 23.69
C ILE A 296 -2.37 14.88 24.45
#